data_48c8e1030d306b8feb2dc670c710cba3
#
_entry.id   48c8e1030d306b8feb2dc670c710cba3
#
_cell.length_a   1.000
_cell.length_b   1.000
_cell.length_c   1.000
_cell.angle_alpha   90.00
_cell.angle_beta   90.00
_cell.angle_gamma   90.00
#
_symmetry.space_group_name_H-M   'P 1'
#
loop_
_entity.id
_entity.type
_entity.pdbx_description
1 polymer ?
#
loop_
_entity_poly.entity_id
_entity_poly.type
_entity_poly.pdbx_seq_one_letter_code
_entity_poly.pdbx_strand_id
1 'polypeptide(L)'
;MTYCESTLRRKAYKIGYQVVKGFRHYGRYVYHNSYGERYSGYMVKDLSNGYFEWGSYNSNFDFCWNIDDVAEFLKEQYEELGLAW
;
A
#
# COMPACT_ATOMS: atom_id res chain seq x y z
N MET A 1 9.49 13.79 2.62
CA MET A 1 10.46 12.73 2.96
C MET A 1 10.06 11.43 2.28
N THR A 2 10.99 10.82 1.58
CA THR A 2 10.75 9.58 0.87
C THR A 2 11.09 8.40 1.75
N TYR A 3 10.18 7.43 1.85
CA TYR A 3 10.41 6.23 2.64
C TYR A 3 10.96 5.11 1.75
N CYS A 4 11.82 4.28 2.35
CA CYS A 4 12.33 3.09 1.69
C CYS A 4 11.25 1.99 1.76
N GLU A 5 10.98 1.36 0.62
CA GLU A 5 9.98 0.29 0.51
C GLU A 5 10.27 -0.87 1.47
N SER A 6 11.54 -1.29 1.55
CA SER A 6 11.93 -2.40 2.43
C SER A 6 11.73 -2.06 3.91
N THR A 7 11.94 -0.80 4.30
CA THR A 7 11.69 -0.35 5.65
C THR A 7 10.21 -0.41 5.99
N LEU A 8 9.35 0.05 5.08
CA LEU A 8 7.91 0.02 5.28
C LEU A 8 7.38 -1.41 5.33
N ARG A 9 7.89 -2.30 4.49
CA ARG A 9 7.52 -3.72 4.51
C ARG A 9 7.83 -4.36 5.86
N ARG A 10 9.02 -4.09 6.38
CA ARG A 10 9.43 -4.62 7.69
C ARG A 10 8.55 -4.07 8.81
N LYS A 11 8.27 -2.77 8.80
CA LYS A 11 7.41 -2.12 9.80
C LYS A 11 5.99 -2.66 9.74
N ALA A 12 5.46 -2.88 8.55
CA ALA A 12 4.13 -3.45 8.36
C ALA A 12 4.05 -4.87 8.91
N TYR A 13 5.02 -5.70 8.59
CA TYR A 13 5.06 -7.09 9.05
C TYR A 13 5.07 -7.18 10.56
N LYS A 14 5.76 -6.26 11.22
CA LYS A 14 5.86 -6.22 12.68
C LYS A 14 4.50 -6.08 13.37
N ILE A 15 3.55 -5.41 12.73
CA ILE A 15 2.21 -5.19 13.28
C ILE A 15 1.11 -5.95 12.56
N GLY A 16 1.49 -6.97 11.76
CA GLY A 16 0.53 -7.86 11.14
C GLY A 16 -0.05 -7.39 9.80
N TYR A 17 0.68 -6.55 9.07
CA TYR A 17 0.31 -6.12 7.72
C TYR A 17 1.35 -6.51 6.70
N GLN A 18 0.94 -6.64 5.45
CA GLN A 18 1.83 -6.92 4.33
C GLN A 18 1.65 -5.85 3.25
N VAL A 19 2.75 -5.26 2.81
CA VAL A 19 2.73 -4.29 1.70
C VAL A 19 2.98 -5.04 0.40
N VAL A 20 2.06 -4.88 -0.55
CA VAL A 20 2.14 -5.52 -1.87
C VAL A 20 2.29 -4.44 -2.93
N LYS A 21 3.26 -4.60 -3.82
CA LYS A 21 3.50 -3.68 -4.94
C LYS A 21 2.97 -4.28 -6.23
N GLY A 22 2.35 -3.46 -7.04
CA GLY A 22 1.86 -3.88 -8.36
C GLY A 22 1.58 -2.69 -9.25
N PHE A 23 0.98 -2.96 -10.40
CA PHE A 23 0.59 -1.91 -11.33
C PHE A 23 -0.87 -1.58 -11.14
N ARG A 24 -1.17 -0.28 -11.18
CA ARG A 24 -2.54 0.23 -11.06
C ARG A 24 -3.38 -0.26 -12.24
N HIS A 25 -4.46 -0.98 -11.97
CA HIS A 25 -5.26 -1.58 -13.02
C HIS A 25 -6.73 -1.73 -12.62
N TYR A 26 -7.58 -1.85 -13.61
CA TYR A 26 -8.99 -2.20 -13.44
C TYR A 26 -9.29 -3.38 -14.37
N GLY A 27 -9.52 -4.55 -13.78
CA GLY A 27 -9.70 -5.77 -14.57
C GLY A 27 -8.46 -6.05 -15.43
N ARG A 28 -8.63 -6.02 -16.76
CA ARG A 28 -7.54 -6.23 -17.72
C ARG A 28 -6.87 -4.94 -18.17
N TYR A 29 -7.44 -3.79 -17.80
CA TYR A 29 -6.91 -2.49 -18.20
C TYR A 29 -5.83 -2.05 -17.22
N VAL A 30 -4.64 -1.79 -17.75
CA VAL A 30 -3.51 -1.29 -16.97
C VAL A 30 -3.34 0.20 -17.28
N TYR A 31 -3.34 1.04 -16.25
CA TYR A 31 -3.19 2.48 -16.43
C TYR A 31 -1.75 2.83 -16.78
N HIS A 32 -1.59 3.75 -17.73
CA HIS A 32 -0.30 4.23 -18.21
C HIS A 32 -0.26 5.76 -18.15
N ASN A 33 0.94 6.31 -17.96
CA ASN A 33 1.13 7.76 -18.04
C ASN A 33 1.25 8.19 -19.50
N SER A 34 1.49 9.49 -19.75
CA SER A 34 1.61 10.04 -21.11
C SER A 34 2.81 9.49 -21.88
N TYR A 35 3.76 8.86 -21.22
CA TYR A 35 4.93 8.24 -21.84
C TYR A 35 4.77 6.73 -22.06
N GLY A 36 3.61 6.18 -21.76
CA GLY A 36 3.35 4.76 -21.91
C GLY A 36 3.87 3.89 -20.77
N GLU A 37 4.37 4.51 -19.71
CA GLU A 37 4.83 3.79 -18.53
C GLU A 37 3.66 3.43 -17.63
N ARG A 38 3.69 2.24 -17.03
CA ARG A 38 2.64 1.78 -16.12
C ARG A 38 2.74 2.51 -14.79
N TYR A 39 1.58 2.92 -14.24
CA TYR A 39 1.54 3.44 -12.88
C TYR A 39 1.75 2.29 -11.90
N SER A 40 2.77 2.41 -11.08
CA SER A 40 2.98 1.49 -9.96
C SER A 40 2.25 2.02 -8.73
N GLY A 41 1.84 1.11 -7.86
CA GLY A 41 1.17 1.47 -6.62
C GLY A 41 1.29 0.37 -5.61
N TYR A 42 0.64 0.56 -4.46
CA TYR A 42 0.71 -0.36 -3.34
C TYR A 42 -0.68 -0.68 -2.81
N MET A 43 -0.82 -1.88 -2.28
CA MET A 43 -1.96 -2.31 -1.49
C MET A 43 -1.43 -2.83 -0.16
N VAL A 44 -2.22 -2.69 0.89
CA VAL A 44 -1.85 -3.19 2.22
C VAL A 44 -2.83 -4.28 2.61
N LYS A 45 -2.30 -5.44 2.94
CA LYS A 45 -3.09 -6.61 3.34
C LYS A 45 -3.01 -6.79 4.85
N ASP A 46 -4.17 -6.99 5.48
CA ASP A 46 -4.25 -7.37 6.89
C ASP A 46 -4.05 -8.87 6.99
N LEU A 47 -2.94 -9.29 7.61
CA LEU A 47 -2.60 -10.70 7.73
C LEU A 47 -3.49 -11.46 8.71
N SER A 48 -4.21 -10.76 9.59
CA SER A 48 -5.10 -11.41 10.56
C SER A 48 -6.38 -11.95 9.92
N ASN A 49 -6.86 -11.32 8.84
CA ASN A 49 -8.07 -11.73 8.15
C ASN A 49 -7.86 -12.05 6.66
N GLY A 50 -6.70 -11.72 6.11
CA GLY A 50 -6.39 -11.97 4.71
C GLY A 50 -7.00 -10.99 3.72
N TYR A 51 -7.64 -9.92 4.20
CA TYR A 51 -8.26 -8.92 3.34
C TYR A 51 -7.36 -7.69 3.18
N PHE A 52 -7.44 -7.07 2.00
CA PHE A 52 -6.76 -5.81 1.74
C PHE A 52 -7.51 -4.65 2.39
N GLU A 53 -6.74 -3.65 2.86
CA GLU A 53 -7.33 -2.45 3.45
C GLU A 53 -8.05 -1.62 2.38
N TRP A 54 -9.29 -1.24 2.68
CA TRP A 54 -10.06 -0.36 1.80
C TRP A 54 -9.39 1.00 1.72
N GLY A 55 -9.31 1.53 0.52
CA GLY A 55 -8.56 2.75 0.24
C GLY A 55 -7.26 2.45 -0.49
N SER A 56 -6.59 1.32 -0.19
CA SER A 56 -5.45 0.87 -0.98
C SER A 56 -5.91 0.25 -2.31
N TYR A 57 -7.19 -0.07 -2.39
CA TYR A 57 -7.90 -0.38 -3.63
C TYR A 57 -9.29 0.21 -3.55
N ASN A 58 -9.97 0.37 -4.68
CA ASN A 58 -11.35 0.87 -4.70
C ASN A 58 -12.12 0.25 -5.87
N SER A 59 -13.35 0.72 -6.10
CA SER A 59 -14.20 0.21 -7.18
C SER A 59 -13.67 0.55 -8.58
N ASN A 60 -12.70 1.46 -8.68
CA ASN A 60 -12.15 1.90 -9.96
C ASN A 60 -10.87 1.14 -10.35
N PHE A 61 -9.99 0.86 -9.38
CA PHE A 61 -8.75 0.14 -9.67
C PHE A 61 -8.05 -0.34 -8.40
N ASP A 62 -7.14 -1.30 -8.57
CA ASP A 62 -6.29 -1.82 -7.51
C ASP A 62 -4.98 -1.03 -7.43
N PHE A 63 -4.24 -1.21 -6.34
CA PHE A 63 -2.94 -0.56 -6.09
C PHE A 63 -3.02 0.95 -6.15
N CYS A 64 -3.97 1.52 -5.38
CA CYS A 64 -4.26 2.94 -5.38
C CYS A 64 -3.23 3.79 -4.64
N TRP A 65 -2.54 3.22 -3.64
CA TRP A 65 -1.67 3.99 -2.75
C TRP A 65 -0.27 4.14 -3.33
N ASN A 66 0.33 5.32 -3.08
CA ASN A 66 1.76 5.51 -3.27
C ASN A 66 2.50 5.15 -1.97
N ILE A 67 3.82 5.26 -1.98
CA ILE A 67 4.62 4.89 -0.80
C ILE A 67 4.34 5.78 0.40
N ASP A 68 4.03 7.05 0.18
CA ASP A 68 3.69 7.99 1.26
C ASP A 68 2.36 7.65 1.89
N ASP A 69 1.39 7.22 1.10
CA ASP A 69 0.09 6.76 1.61
C ASP A 69 0.25 5.53 2.51
N VAL A 70 1.10 4.59 2.11
CA VAL A 70 1.42 3.41 2.91
C VAL A 70 2.05 3.82 4.23
N ALA A 71 3.02 4.73 4.19
CA ALA A 71 3.70 5.21 5.39
C ALA A 71 2.73 5.88 6.35
N GLU A 72 1.84 6.71 5.84
CA GLU A 72 0.84 7.41 6.64
C GLU A 72 -0.12 6.42 7.32
N PHE A 73 -0.60 5.44 6.56
CA PHE A 73 -1.46 4.39 7.12
C PHE A 73 -0.74 3.63 8.25
N LEU A 74 0.49 3.21 8.01
CA LEU A 74 1.26 2.47 9.02
C LEU A 74 1.54 3.30 10.26
N LYS A 75 1.84 4.59 10.11
CA LYS A 75 2.03 5.49 11.25
C LYS A 75 0.79 5.55 12.12
N GLU A 76 -0.39 5.65 11.52
CA GLU A 76 -1.65 5.65 12.24
C GLU A 76 -1.83 4.36 13.04
N GLN A 77 -1.52 3.21 12.44
CA GLN A 77 -1.63 1.92 13.12
C GLN A 77 -0.65 1.79 14.28
N TYR A 78 0.59 2.27 14.10
CA TYR A 78 1.58 2.29 15.17
C TYR A 78 1.11 3.16 16.34
N GLU A 79 0.54 4.33 16.04
CA GLU A 79 0.01 5.23 17.05
C GLU A 79 -1.14 4.59 17.84
N GLU A 80 -2.08 3.94 17.15
CA GLU A 80 -3.20 3.24 17.79
C GLU A 80 -2.74 2.12 18.70
N LEU A 81 -1.64 1.44 18.34
CA LEU A 81 -1.06 0.36 19.14
C LEU A 81 -0.13 0.87 20.25
N GLY A 82 0.11 2.17 20.31
CA GLY A 82 1.02 2.76 21.30
C GLY A 82 2.48 2.45 21.03
N LEU A 83 2.84 2.14 19.79
CA LEU A 83 4.20 1.80 19.40
C LEU A 83 4.92 3.00 18.79
N ALA A 84 6.24 3.05 18.99
CA ALA A 84 7.09 4.07 18.37
C ALA A 84 7.26 3.77 16.89
N TRP A 85 7.16 4.82 16.07
CA TRP A 85 7.44 4.71 14.63
C TRP A 85 8.97 4.58 14.37
#